data_eb16d1ea5b12f8522b148f3e00d0d708
#
_entry.id   eb16d1ea5b12f8522b148f3e00d0d708
#
_cell.length_a   1.000
_cell.length_b   1.000
_cell.length_c   1.000
_cell.angle_alpha   90.00
_cell.angle_beta   90.00
_cell.angle_gamma   90.00
#
_symmetry.space_group_name_H-M   'P 1'
#
loop_
_entity.id
_entity.type
_entity.pdbx_description
1 polymer ?
#
loop_
_entity_poly.entity_id
_entity_poly.type
_entity_poly.pdbx_seq_one_letter_code
_entity_poly.pdbx_strand_id
1 'polypeptide(L)'
;VVEGAARAVWVSDAPGQRELLMEFQDDAFVLSARAHGDTGVVVELLTELHGRHAAYVAGGASRRMKPFLQPGARVVADYRARTSEHLGSAKLEPVGEGPAALFDDPLALTGLNAAAAVAQGSLPEREPHPGAFLAFDALMASFAFPDIWPAVFVRFEAGLLEELGFGLDLSKCASTGSADDLVWVSPRTGRAVSREAGAPYADKLLPLPPFMLGAQAGLREGDVKAGLDLTGRFLETFVFHPFNKP
;
A
#
# COMPACT_ATOMS: atom_id res chain seq x y z
N VAL A 1 14.86 -4.34 19.74
CA VAL A 1 14.34 -5.62 20.24
C VAL A 1 12.87 -5.61 19.89
N VAL A 2 12.50 -6.33 18.82
CA VAL A 2 11.12 -6.37 18.27
C VAL A 2 10.39 -7.49 18.99
N GLU A 3 9.53 -7.14 19.94
CA GLU A 3 8.58 -8.05 20.55
C GLU A 3 7.15 -7.61 20.18
N GLY A 4 6.74 -7.92 18.97
CA GLY A 4 5.39 -7.68 18.43
C GLY A 4 4.76 -8.95 17.88
N ALA A 5 4.90 -10.07 18.58
CA ALA A 5 4.20 -11.30 18.18
C ALA A 5 2.72 -11.23 18.59
N ALA A 6 1.80 -11.38 17.62
CA ALA A 6 0.39 -11.59 17.89
C ALA A 6 0.22 -12.72 18.93
N ARG A 7 -0.33 -12.41 20.08
CA ARG A 7 -0.67 -13.42 21.09
C ARG A 7 -2.04 -13.99 20.76
N ALA A 8 -2.06 -15.22 20.25
CA ALA A 8 -3.25 -16.05 20.33
C ALA A 8 -3.47 -16.46 21.79
N VAL A 9 -4.39 -15.79 22.49
CA VAL A 9 -4.75 -16.13 23.86
C VAL A 9 -5.99 -17.03 23.80
N TRP A 10 -5.85 -18.26 24.31
CA TRP A 10 -6.97 -19.17 24.47
C TRP A 10 -7.78 -18.77 25.73
N VAL A 11 -8.99 -18.29 25.56
CA VAL A 11 -9.92 -18.06 26.67
C VAL A 11 -10.98 -19.16 26.61
N SER A 12 -11.06 -19.97 27.68
CA SER A 12 -12.06 -21.02 27.83
C SER A 12 -12.97 -20.67 29.03
N ASP A 13 -14.24 -20.35 28.73
CA ASP A 13 -15.29 -20.23 29.73
C ASP A 13 -16.35 -21.36 29.67
N ALA A 14 -16.19 -22.39 28.84
CA ALA A 14 -17.05 -23.54 28.80
C ALA A 14 -16.36 -24.75 28.13
N PRO A 15 -16.70 -25.99 28.56
CA PRO A 15 -16.14 -27.21 27.95
C PRO A 15 -16.72 -27.40 26.54
N GLY A 16 -15.90 -27.11 25.50
CA GLY A 16 -16.20 -27.44 24.11
C GLY A 16 -15.99 -26.36 23.07
N GLN A 17 -15.83 -25.10 23.40
CA GLN A 17 -15.54 -24.02 22.45
C GLN A 17 -14.25 -23.30 22.85
N ARG A 18 -13.16 -23.62 22.16
CA ARG A 18 -11.93 -22.81 22.19
C ARG A 18 -12.09 -21.70 21.17
N GLU A 19 -12.53 -20.51 21.58
CA GLU A 19 -12.48 -19.32 20.72
C GLU A 19 -11.05 -18.79 20.67
N LEU A 20 -10.52 -18.66 19.47
CA LEU A 20 -9.23 -18.03 19.22
C LEU A 20 -9.43 -16.51 19.28
N LEU A 21 -9.06 -15.89 20.37
CA LEU A 21 -9.01 -14.44 20.48
C LEU A 21 -7.73 -13.94 19.76
N MET A 22 -7.91 -13.14 18.71
CA MET A 22 -6.81 -12.44 18.05
C MET A 22 -6.66 -11.07 18.71
N GLU A 23 -5.54 -10.85 19.37
CA GLU A 23 -5.20 -9.55 19.96
C GLU A 23 -3.78 -9.15 19.56
N PHE A 24 -3.62 -7.90 19.16
CA PHE A 24 -2.30 -7.31 18.92
C PHE A 24 -2.34 -5.79 19.10
N GLN A 25 -1.19 -5.22 19.38
CA GLN A 25 -0.93 -3.79 19.27
C GLN A 25 0.12 -3.56 18.18
N ASP A 26 -0.17 -2.63 17.26
CA ASP A 26 0.69 -2.41 16.10
C ASP A 26 0.61 -0.96 15.61
N ASP A 27 1.69 -0.49 14.99
CA ASP A 27 1.67 0.74 14.21
C ASP A 27 0.83 0.54 12.95
N ALA A 28 0.01 1.52 12.60
CA ALA A 28 -0.87 1.42 11.46
C ALA A 28 -1.11 2.76 10.77
N PHE A 29 -1.37 2.68 9.46
CA PHE A 29 -1.99 3.78 8.70
C PHE A 29 -3.47 3.52 8.50
N VAL A 30 -4.29 4.56 8.65
CA VAL A 30 -5.69 4.51 8.23
C VAL A 30 -5.74 4.59 6.70
N LEU A 31 -6.33 3.59 6.05
CA LEU A 31 -6.56 3.60 4.61
C LEU A 31 -7.93 4.20 4.26
N SER A 32 -8.94 3.85 5.03
CA SER A 32 -10.29 4.44 4.89
C SER A 32 -11.05 4.38 6.20
N ALA A 33 -12.09 5.22 6.31
CA ALA A 33 -13.01 5.21 7.44
C ALA A 33 -14.43 5.48 6.96
N ARG A 34 -15.39 4.72 7.44
CA ARG A 34 -16.81 4.87 7.13
C ARG A 34 -17.66 4.87 8.40
N ALA A 35 -18.65 5.73 8.46
CA ALA A 35 -19.58 5.77 9.59
C ALA A 35 -20.30 4.42 9.76
N HIS A 36 -20.47 3.99 11.00
CA HIS A 36 -21.18 2.77 11.35
C HIS A 36 -22.02 2.99 12.62
N GLY A 37 -23.33 3.03 12.47
CA GLY A 37 -24.25 3.47 13.52
C GLY A 37 -24.08 4.95 13.88
N ASP A 38 -24.57 5.34 15.05
CA ASP A 38 -24.63 6.76 15.46
C ASP A 38 -23.27 7.31 15.92
N THR A 39 -22.44 6.47 16.53
CA THR A 39 -21.19 6.93 17.16
C THR A 39 -19.94 6.20 16.72
N GLY A 40 -20.09 5.08 16.02
CA GLY A 40 -18.99 4.23 15.59
C GLY A 40 -18.50 4.53 14.18
N VAL A 41 -17.32 4.03 13.89
CA VAL A 41 -16.70 4.06 12.55
C VAL A 41 -16.08 2.70 12.29
N VAL A 42 -16.19 2.18 11.07
CA VAL A 42 -15.38 1.07 10.59
C VAL A 42 -14.21 1.66 9.82
N VAL A 43 -13.00 1.29 10.22
CA VAL A 43 -11.74 1.68 9.58
C VAL A 43 -11.10 0.51 8.87
N GLU A 44 -10.37 0.82 7.79
CA GLU A 44 -9.39 -0.09 7.20
C GLU A 44 -8.00 0.40 7.62
N LEU A 45 -7.22 -0.50 8.18
CA LEU A 45 -5.87 -0.23 8.68
C LEU A 45 -4.84 -1.02 7.88
N LEU A 46 -3.75 -0.39 7.50
CA LEU A 46 -2.53 -1.06 7.06
C LEU A 46 -1.58 -1.09 8.26
N THR A 47 -1.42 -2.24 8.87
CA THR A 47 -0.55 -2.42 10.03
C THR A 47 0.85 -2.86 9.61
N GLU A 48 1.86 -2.57 10.42
CA GLU A 48 3.26 -2.87 10.11
C GLU A 48 3.52 -4.39 10.08
N LEU A 49 3.02 -5.12 11.08
CA LEU A 49 3.37 -6.52 11.30
C LEU A 49 2.24 -7.52 11.01
N HIS A 50 0.98 -7.04 10.96
CA HIS A 50 -0.19 -7.92 10.84
C HIS A 50 -0.95 -7.75 9.52
N GLY A 51 -0.52 -6.82 8.63
CA GLY A 51 -1.14 -6.59 7.34
C GLY A 51 -2.41 -5.72 7.41
N ARG A 52 -3.29 -5.86 6.43
CA ARG A 52 -4.51 -5.06 6.34
C ARG A 52 -5.63 -5.64 7.22
N HIS A 53 -6.24 -4.80 8.05
CA HIS A 53 -7.32 -5.18 8.95
C HIS A 53 -8.47 -4.19 8.91
N ALA A 54 -9.71 -4.70 8.82
CA ALA A 54 -10.90 -3.93 9.12
C ALA A 54 -11.20 -3.98 10.63
N ALA A 55 -11.56 -2.83 11.21
CA ALA A 55 -11.89 -2.75 12.62
C ALA A 55 -13.01 -1.75 12.92
N TYR A 56 -13.88 -2.11 13.87
CA TYR A 56 -14.83 -1.17 14.47
C TYR A 56 -14.17 -0.32 15.53
N VAL A 57 -14.35 0.99 15.45
CA VAL A 57 -13.84 1.99 16.41
C VAL A 57 -15.02 2.63 17.13
N ALA A 58 -15.21 2.29 18.38
CA ALA A 58 -16.24 2.87 19.22
C ALA A 58 -15.95 4.37 19.47
N GLY A 59 -16.96 5.24 19.30
CA GLY A 59 -16.79 6.69 19.45
C GLY A 59 -15.94 7.35 18.36
N GLY A 60 -15.62 6.62 17.27
CA GLY A 60 -14.85 7.13 16.13
C GLY A 60 -15.51 8.30 15.41
N ALA A 61 -16.85 8.42 15.46
CA ALA A 61 -17.58 9.54 14.89
C ALA A 61 -17.42 10.87 15.65
N SER A 62 -16.72 10.87 16.80
CA SER A 62 -16.51 12.07 17.60
C SER A 62 -15.63 13.09 16.87
N ARG A 63 -15.88 14.40 17.15
CA ARG A 63 -15.09 15.51 16.59
C ARG A 63 -13.59 15.36 16.88
N ARG A 64 -13.23 14.78 18.03
CA ARG A 64 -11.84 14.55 18.44
C ARG A 64 -11.14 13.53 17.54
N MET A 65 -11.82 12.45 17.17
CA MET A 65 -11.24 11.35 16.40
C MET A 65 -11.23 11.61 14.89
N LYS A 66 -12.18 12.41 14.38
CA LYS A 66 -12.36 12.66 12.95
C LYS A 66 -11.09 13.03 12.17
N PRO A 67 -10.18 13.90 12.67
CA PRO A 67 -8.93 14.23 11.96
C PRO A 67 -7.98 13.04 11.80
N PHE A 68 -8.01 12.10 12.75
CA PHE A 68 -7.13 10.93 12.78
C PHE A 68 -7.72 9.68 12.10
N LEU A 69 -8.93 9.81 11.55
CA LEU A 69 -9.58 8.77 10.77
C LEU A 69 -9.60 9.13 9.26
N GLN A 70 -8.69 9.99 8.84
CA GLN A 70 -8.48 10.29 7.42
C GLN A 70 -7.45 9.34 6.82
N PRO A 71 -7.54 9.02 5.51
CA PRO A 71 -6.49 8.28 4.83
C PRO A 71 -5.10 8.88 5.11
N GLY A 72 -4.12 8.03 5.38
CA GLY A 72 -2.74 8.43 5.71
C GLY A 72 -2.52 8.86 7.16
N ALA A 73 -3.54 8.91 8.02
CA ALA A 73 -3.34 9.14 9.44
C ALA A 73 -2.60 7.96 10.06
N ARG A 74 -1.51 8.23 10.80
CA ARG A 74 -0.77 7.22 11.55
C ARG A 74 -1.36 7.05 12.93
N VAL A 75 -1.52 5.82 13.38
CA VAL A 75 -2.11 5.46 14.66
C VAL A 75 -1.39 4.25 15.25
N VAL A 76 -1.41 4.10 16.56
CA VAL A 76 -1.18 2.81 17.21
C VAL A 76 -2.55 2.15 17.40
N ALA A 77 -2.71 0.94 16.88
CA ALA A 77 -3.95 0.18 16.94
C ALA A 77 -3.86 -0.95 17.97
N ASP A 78 -4.69 -0.91 19.02
CA ASP A 78 -4.97 -2.04 19.93
C ASP A 78 -6.18 -2.80 19.35
N TYR A 79 -5.88 -3.87 18.59
CA TYR A 79 -6.86 -4.65 17.83
C TYR A 79 -7.29 -5.90 18.58
N ARG A 80 -8.59 -6.23 18.50
CA ARG A 80 -9.19 -7.43 19.09
C ARG A 80 -10.27 -8.01 18.20
N ALA A 81 -10.21 -9.30 17.95
CA ALA A 81 -11.27 -10.05 17.27
C ALA A 81 -11.50 -11.40 17.95
N ARG A 82 -12.75 -11.85 18.04
CA ARG A 82 -13.07 -13.15 18.62
C ARG A 82 -12.66 -14.29 17.71
N THR A 83 -12.80 -14.12 16.41
CA THR A 83 -12.34 -15.08 15.39
C THR A 83 -11.74 -14.33 14.21
N SER A 84 -10.99 -15.04 13.37
CA SER A 84 -10.43 -14.46 12.15
C SER A 84 -11.49 -14.05 11.12
N GLU A 85 -12.74 -14.50 11.23
CA GLU A 85 -13.80 -14.23 10.25
C GLU A 85 -14.68 -13.02 10.63
N HIS A 86 -14.65 -12.58 11.89
CA HIS A 86 -15.48 -11.48 12.35
C HIS A 86 -14.75 -10.13 12.25
N LEU A 87 -15.54 -9.08 12.04
CA LEU A 87 -15.04 -7.72 12.16
C LEU A 87 -14.47 -7.51 13.58
N GLY A 88 -13.20 -7.19 13.65
CA GLY A 88 -12.56 -6.84 14.92
C GLY A 88 -12.98 -5.48 15.44
N SER A 89 -12.58 -5.18 16.65
CA SER A 89 -12.65 -3.84 17.25
C SER A 89 -11.24 -3.31 17.47
N ALA A 90 -11.06 -2.00 17.36
CA ALA A 90 -9.78 -1.37 17.64
C ALA A 90 -9.97 -0.13 18.53
N LYS A 91 -9.00 0.08 19.43
CA LYS A 91 -8.75 1.38 20.03
C LYS A 91 -7.59 2.00 19.28
N LEU A 92 -7.74 3.24 18.84
CA LEU A 92 -6.74 3.94 18.08
C LEU A 92 -6.15 5.07 18.90
N GLU A 93 -4.83 5.10 19.00
CA GLU A 93 -4.06 6.20 19.58
C GLU A 93 -3.37 6.96 18.44
N PRO A 94 -3.73 8.24 18.20
CA PRO A 94 -3.14 9.04 17.14
C PRO A 94 -1.63 9.23 17.33
N VAL A 95 -0.87 9.14 16.22
CA VAL A 95 0.56 9.42 16.16
C VAL A 95 0.78 10.64 15.29
N GLY A 96 1.38 11.71 15.87
CA GLY A 96 1.63 12.97 15.15
C GLY A 96 0.35 13.78 14.86
N GLU A 97 0.43 14.65 13.85
CA GLU A 97 -0.65 15.60 13.51
C GLU A 97 -1.59 15.08 12.41
N GLY A 98 -1.32 13.89 11.88
CA GLY A 98 -2.06 13.30 10.76
C GLY A 98 -1.79 14.03 9.42
N PRO A 99 -2.57 13.75 8.37
CA PRO A 99 -2.35 14.26 7.02
C PRO A 99 -2.92 15.67 6.78
N ALA A 100 -3.23 16.43 7.83
CA ALA A 100 -3.90 17.73 7.72
C ALA A 100 -3.17 18.74 6.80
N ALA A 101 -1.82 18.69 6.80
CA ALA A 101 -1.00 19.56 5.94
C ALA A 101 -1.23 19.33 4.44
N LEU A 102 -1.78 18.18 4.04
CA LEU A 102 -2.04 17.86 2.63
C LEU A 102 -3.39 18.40 2.13
N PHE A 103 -4.26 18.87 3.03
CA PHE A 103 -5.61 19.32 2.63
C PHE A 103 -5.60 20.60 1.79
N ASP A 104 -4.54 21.39 1.88
CA ASP A 104 -4.35 22.61 1.09
C ASP A 104 -3.68 22.34 -0.28
N ASP A 105 -3.23 21.09 -0.53
CA ASP A 105 -2.67 20.67 -1.81
C ASP A 105 -3.59 19.62 -2.47
N PRO A 106 -4.42 20.00 -3.46
CA PRO A 106 -5.34 19.08 -4.12
C PRO A 106 -4.66 17.92 -4.83
N LEU A 107 -3.45 18.11 -5.35
CA LEU A 107 -2.72 17.06 -6.04
C LEU A 107 -2.18 16.02 -5.05
N ALA A 108 -1.54 16.47 -3.97
CA ALA A 108 -1.07 15.61 -2.89
C ALA A 108 -2.22 14.85 -2.23
N LEU A 109 -3.35 15.53 -1.98
CA LEU A 109 -4.55 14.88 -1.43
C LEU A 109 -5.12 13.80 -2.38
N THR A 110 -5.11 14.07 -3.69
CA THR A 110 -5.52 13.07 -4.70
C THR A 110 -4.56 11.88 -4.69
N GLY A 111 -3.25 12.13 -4.64
CA GLY A 111 -2.22 11.09 -4.54
C GLY A 111 -2.39 10.22 -3.29
N LEU A 112 -2.61 10.84 -2.14
CA LEU A 112 -2.86 10.13 -0.88
C LEU A 112 -4.09 9.22 -0.97
N ASN A 113 -5.21 9.76 -1.46
CA ASN A 113 -6.44 8.97 -1.59
C ASN A 113 -6.26 7.81 -2.60
N ALA A 114 -5.55 8.04 -3.69
CA ALA A 114 -5.22 7.00 -4.67
C ALA A 114 -4.33 5.91 -4.04
N ALA A 115 -3.27 6.28 -3.29
CA ALA A 115 -2.41 5.32 -2.60
C ALA A 115 -3.18 4.45 -1.60
N ALA A 116 -4.03 5.08 -0.78
CA ALA A 116 -4.86 4.37 0.18
C ALA A 116 -5.84 3.40 -0.52
N ALA A 117 -6.47 3.84 -1.62
CA ALA A 117 -7.38 3.00 -2.39
C ALA A 117 -6.67 1.82 -3.07
N VAL A 118 -5.47 2.05 -3.64
CA VAL A 118 -4.65 0.99 -4.25
C VAL A 118 -4.21 -0.02 -3.19
N ALA A 119 -3.71 0.44 -2.03
CA ALA A 119 -3.33 -0.46 -0.93
C ALA A 119 -4.53 -1.28 -0.43
N GLN A 120 -5.69 -0.63 -0.23
CA GLN A 120 -6.90 -1.31 0.22
C GLN A 120 -7.42 -2.34 -0.80
N GLY A 121 -7.34 -2.03 -2.09
CA GLY A 121 -7.84 -2.90 -3.16
C GLY A 121 -6.88 -4.04 -3.53
N SER A 122 -5.58 -3.88 -3.32
CA SER A 122 -4.55 -4.84 -3.75
C SER A 122 -4.12 -5.81 -2.65
N LEU A 123 -4.00 -5.34 -1.41
CA LEU A 123 -3.51 -6.16 -0.30
C LEU A 123 -4.62 -7.07 0.25
N PRO A 124 -4.37 -8.38 0.43
CA PRO A 124 -5.31 -9.26 1.11
C PRO A 124 -5.46 -8.87 2.57
N GLU A 125 -6.61 -9.21 3.17
CA GLU A 125 -6.83 -8.99 4.60
C GLU A 125 -6.03 -9.98 5.44
N ARG A 126 -5.46 -9.48 6.55
CA ARG A 126 -4.83 -10.29 7.61
C ARG A 126 -3.59 -11.06 7.13
N GLU A 127 -3.00 -10.62 6.05
CA GLU A 127 -1.75 -11.13 5.55
C GLU A 127 -0.66 -10.07 5.71
N PRO A 128 0.43 -10.37 6.44
CA PRO A 128 1.52 -9.43 6.66
C PRO A 128 2.23 -9.08 5.36
N HIS A 129 2.33 -7.78 5.10
CA HIS A 129 3.07 -7.20 3.98
C HIS A 129 3.94 -6.03 4.48
N PRO A 130 5.02 -6.30 5.23
CA PRO A 130 5.82 -5.24 5.85
C PRO A 130 6.47 -4.30 4.82
N GLY A 131 6.82 -4.81 3.64
CA GLY A 131 7.32 -3.98 2.55
C GLY A 131 6.28 -2.98 2.03
N ALA A 132 5.00 -3.36 1.98
CA ALA A 132 3.91 -2.45 1.62
C ALA A 132 3.71 -1.35 2.67
N PHE A 133 3.81 -1.68 3.97
CA PHE A 133 3.76 -0.68 5.04
C PHE A 133 4.92 0.33 4.92
N LEU A 134 6.15 -0.16 4.75
CA LEU A 134 7.33 0.70 4.59
C LEU A 134 7.25 1.58 3.32
N ALA A 135 6.74 1.03 2.22
CA ALA A 135 6.55 1.78 0.98
C ALA A 135 5.49 2.89 1.14
N PHE A 136 4.40 2.60 1.88
CA PHE A 136 3.38 3.60 2.21
C PHE A 136 3.93 4.69 3.14
N ASP A 137 4.70 4.32 4.18
CA ASP A 137 5.35 5.26 5.10
C ASP A 137 6.31 6.20 4.35
N ALA A 138 7.14 5.65 3.46
CA ALA A 138 8.04 6.43 2.61
C ALA A 138 7.27 7.40 1.69
N LEU A 139 6.15 6.96 1.12
CA LEU A 139 5.28 7.83 0.33
C LEU A 139 4.70 8.96 1.18
N MET A 140 4.19 8.66 2.38
CA MET A 140 3.67 9.67 3.32
C MET A 140 4.72 10.73 3.64
N ALA A 141 5.94 10.32 3.94
CA ALA A 141 7.06 11.23 4.21
C ALA A 141 7.43 12.09 2.98
N SER A 142 7.25 11.55 1.77
CA SER A 142 7.62 12.24 0.53
C SER A 142 6.69 13.38 0.14
N PHE A 143 5.45 13.44 0.63
CA PHE A 143 4.51 14.52 0.32
C PHE A 143 5.00 15.92 0.74
N ALA A 144 5.96 15.99 1.65
CA ALA A 144 6.66 17.25 1.97
C ALA A 144 7.50 17.83 0.79
N PHE A 145 7.70 17.04 -0.27
CA PHE A 145 8.54 17.39 -1.43
C PHE A 145 7.72 17.27 -2.73
N PRO A 146 7.03 18.35 -3.18
CA PRO A 146 6.10 18.30 -4.30
C PRO A 146 6.68 17.75 -5.62
N ASP A 147 7.96 18.01 -5.88
CA ASP A 147 8.64 17.57 -7.11
C ASP A 147 9.08 16.09 -7.05
N ILE A 148 9.01 15.46 -5.88
CA ILE A 148 9.57 14.11 -5.65
C ILE A 148 8.46 13.08 -5.41
N TRP A 149 7.44 13.41 -4.61
CA TRP A 149 6.43 12.44 -4.21
C TRP A 149 5.73 11.72 -5.38
N PRO A 150 5.52 12.32 -6.58
CA PRO A 150 4.90 11.58 -7.69
C PRO A 150 5.76 10.39 -8.17
N ALA A 151 7.09 10.53 -8.12
CA ALA A 151 7.99 9.42 -8.44
C ALA A 151 8.04 8.38 -7.31
N VAL A 152 7.92 8.81 -6.05
CA VAL A 152 7.80 7.91 -4.91
C VAL A 152 6.48 7.14 -4.97
N PHE A 153 5.39 7.76 -5.45
CA PHE A 153 4.12 7.07 -5.69
C PHE A 153 4.26 5.92 -6.69
N VAL A 154 4.95 6.13 -7.81
CA VAL A 154 5.26 5.04 -8.77
C VAL A 154 6.06 3.92 -8.10
N ARG A 155 7.04 4.26 -7.26
CA ARG A 155 7.81 3.26 -6.51
C ARG A 155 6.99 2.51 -5.47
N PHE A 156 6.03 3.19 -4.84
CA PHE A 156 5.05 2.56 -3.95
C PHE A 156 4.23 1.50 -4.71
N GLU A 157 3.68 1.83 -5.89
CA GLU A 157 2.95 0.86 -6.71
C GLU A 157 3.83 -0.32 -7.15
N ALA A 158 5.09 -0.05 -7.55
CA ALA A 158 6.05 -1.10 -7.89
C ALA A 158 6.38 -2.00 -6.69
N GLY A 159 6.50 -1.43 -5.49
CA GLY A 159 6.67 -2.17 -4.23
C GLY A 159 5.47 -3.05 -3.88
N LEU A 160 4.25 -2.56 -4.10
CA LEU A 160 3.04 -3.38 -3.94
C LEU A 160 3.03 -4.58 -4.90
N LEU A 161 3.41 -4.37 -6.16
CA LEU A 161 3.52 -5.46 -7.13
C LEU A 161 4.55 -6.50 -6.67
N GLU A 162 5.68 -6.08 -6.13
CA GLU A 162 6.72 -6.96 -5.59
C GLU A 162 6.21 -7.79 -4.41
N GLU A 163 5.57 -7.15 -3.43
CA GLU A 163 4.98 -7.80 -2.26
C GLU A 163 3.90 -8.83 -2.65
N LEU A 164 3.16 -8.58 -3.71
CA LEU A 164 2.12 -9.46 -4.23
C LEU A 164 2.65 -10.56 -5.18
N GLY A 165 3.97 -10.61 -5.42
CA GLY A 165 4.60 -11.62 -6.29
C GLY A 165 4.55 -11.30 -7.79
N PHE A 166 4.14 -10.09 -8.17
CA PHE A 166 4.10 -9.59 -9.55
C PHE A 166 5.17 -8.54 -9.84
N GLY A 167 6.25 -8.53 -9.06
CA GLY A 167 7.33 -7.56 -9.16
C GLY A 167 7.96 -7.48 -10.55
N LEU A 168 8.42 -6.28 -10.89
CA LEU A 168 9.12 -6.02 -12.14
C LEU A 168 10.59 -6.43 -12.01
N ASP A 169 11.11 -7.23 -12.96
CA ASP A 169 12.55 -7.53 -13.04
C ASP A 169 13.26 -6.49 -13.92
N LEU A 170 13.73 -5.44 -13.26
CA LEU A 170 14.42 -4.32 -13.90
C LEU A 170 15.96 -4.43 -13.83
N SER A 171 16.49 -5.58 -13.38
CA SER A 171 17.93 -5.76 -13.15
C SER A 171 18.74 -5.94 -14.44
N LYS A 172 18.14 -6.57 -15.44
CA LYS A 172 18.81 -6.90 -16.72
C LYS A 172 17.85 -7.08 -17.88
N CYS A 173 18.36 -6.88 -19.07
CA CYS A 173 17.60 -7.09 -20.31
C CYS A 173 17.17 -8.55 -20.46
N ALA A 174 15.88 -8.78 -20.70
CA ALA A 174 15.29 -10.10 -20.89
C ALA A 174 15.88 -10.86 -22.09
N SER A 175 16.38 -10.14 -23.11
CA SER A 175 16.92 -10.71 -24.34
C SER A 175 18.42 -10.92 -24.30
N THR A 176 19.18 -9.90 -23.83
CA THR A 176 20.66 -9.91 -23.91
C THR A 176 21.32 -10.28 -22.58
N GLY A 177 20.61 -10.16 -21.45
CA GLY A 177 21.18 -10.34 -20.11
C GLY A 177 22.03 -9.15 -19.62
N SER A 178 22.25 -8.09 -20.43
CA SER A 178 22.97 -6.88 -20.04
C SER A 178 22.11 -6.03 -19.10
N ALA A 179 22.75 -5.35 -18.15
CA ALA A 179 22.15 -4.33 -17.31
C ALA A 179 22.19 -2.92 -17.93
N ASP A 180 22.82 -2.76 -19.09
CA ASP A 180 23.03 -1.48 -19.73
C ASP A 180 21.86 -1.06 -20.61
N ASP A 181 21.63 0.26 -20.68
CA ASP A 181 20.67 0.94 -21.55
C ASP A 181 19.27 0.31 -21.54
N LEU A 182 18.77 -0.01 -20.32
CA LEU A 182 17.43 -0.51 -20.10
C LEU A 182 16.43 0.65 -20.23
N VAL A 183 15.58 0.60 -21.24
CA VAL A 183 14.64 1.71 -21.56
C VAL A 183 13.20 1.24 -21.77
N TRP A 184 12.97 -0.07 -21.74
CA TRP A 184 11.68 -0.67 -21.98
C TRP A 184 11.36 -1.74 -20.92
N VAL A 185 10.06 -2.03 -20.74
CA VAL A 185 9.58 -3.19 -20.01
C VAL A 185 8.61 -3.98 -20.90
N SER A 186 8.76 -5.28 -20.91
CA SER A 186 7.82 -6.18 -21.59
C SER A 186 6.48 -6.23 -20.82
N PRO A 187 5.35 -5.84 -21.42
CA PRO A 187 4.05 -5.87 -20.74
C PRO A 187 3.57 -7.30 -20.41
N ARG A 188 4.20 -8.30 -21.02
CA ARG A 188 3.88 -9.71 -20.82
C ARG A 188 4.61 -10.32 -19.63
N THR A 189 5.87 -9.91 -19.41
CA THR A 189 6.76 -10.58 -18.45
C THR A 189 7.23 -9.70 -17.31
N GLY A 190 6.99 -8.39 -17.35
CA GLY A 190 7.50 -7.43 -16.36
C GLY A 190 9.02 -7.23 -16.40
N ARG A 191 9.71 -7.79 -17.40
CA ARG A 191 11.16 -7.74 -17.48
C ARG A 191 11.64 -6.58 -18.32
N ALA A 192 12.73 -5.96 -17.87
CA ALA A 192 13.39 -4.89 -18.63
C ALA A 192 13.95 -5.36 -19.96
N VAL A 193 14.00 -4.44 -20.93
CA VAL A 193 14.57 -4.66 -22.27
C VAL A 193 15.44 -3.45 -22.64
N SER A 194 16.64 -3.73 -23.16
CA SER A 194 17.57 -2.70 -23.61
C SER A 194 17.06 -2.01 -24.89
N ARG A 195 17.57 -0.81 -25.16
CA ARG A 195 17.19 -0.01 -26.33
C ARG A 195 17.36 -0.78 -27.64
N GLU A 196 18.53 -1.40 -27.83
CA GLU A 196 18.86 -2.15 -29.03
C GLU A 196 17.94 -3.36 -29.23
N ALA A 197 17.78 -4.19 -28.17
CA ALA A 197 16.95 -5.39 -28.24
C ALA A 197 15.46 -5.07 -28.39
N GLY A 198 15.00 -3.93 -27.85
CA GLY A 198 13.61 -3.50 -27.90
C GLY A 198 13.23 -2.74 -29.17
N ALA A 199 14.19 -2.18 -29.90
CA ALA A 199 13.93 -1.32 -31.06
C ALA A 199 12.93 -1.91 -32.08
N PRO A 200 13.00 -3.21 -32.47
CA PRO A 200 12.05 -3.80 -33.40
C PRO A 200 10.61 -3.95 -32.84
N TYR A 201 10.43 -3.77 -31.53
CA TYR A 201 9.18 -4.03 -30.80
C TYR A 201 8.74 -2.82 -29.96
N ALA A 202 9.30 -1.63 -30.22
CA ALA A 202 9.08 -0.43 -29.39
C ALA A 202 7.60 -0.07 -29.24
N ASP A 203 6.79 -0.33 -30.26
CA ASP A 203 5.34 -0.14 -30.28
C ASP A 203 4.55 -1.07 -29.33
N LYS A 204 5.20 -2.16 -28.88
CA LYS A 204 4.60 -3.19 -28.00
C LYS A 204 5.19 -3.20 -26.60
N LEU A 205 6.22 -2.41 -26.35
CA LEU A 205 6.92 -2.32 -25.09
C LEU A 205 6.45 -1.08 -24.30
N LEU A 206 6.54 -1.15 -22.99
CA LEU A 206 6.24 -0.02 -22.12
C LEU A 206 7.52 0.76 -21.84
N PRO A 207 7.50 2.11 -21.89
CA PRO A 207 8.65 2.91 -21.52
C PRO A 207 9.09 2.65 -20.08
N LEU A 208 10.39 2.55 -19.85
CA LEU A 208 10.98 2.41 -18.52
C LEU A 208 11.62 3.73 -18.11
N PRO A 209 11.02 4.49 -17.17
CA PRO A 209 11.61 5.72 -16.70
C PRO A 209 12.91 5.47 -15.94
N PRO A 210 13.98 6.26 -16.17
CA PRO A 210 15.29 6.05 -15.54
C PRO A 210 15.27 6.05 -14.02
N PHE A 211 14.38 6.84 -13.39
CA PHE A 211 14.29 6.90 -11.92
C PHE A 211 13.87 5.57 -11.28
N MET A 212 13.24 4.67 -12.04
CA MET A 212 12.88 3.32 -11.53
C MET A 212 14.10 2.40 -11.44
N LEU A 213 15.19 2.70 -12.18
CA LEU A 213 16.44 1.93 -12.14
C LEU A 213 17.38 2.36 -11.00
N GLY A 214 17.19 3.54 -10.43
CA GLY A 214 18.03 4.04 -9.34
C GLY A 214 17.74 5.48 -8.96
N ALA A 215 18.14 5.85 -7.75
CA ALA A 215 17.87 7.18 -7.18
C ALA A 215 18.67 8.34 -7.80
N GLN A 216 19.71 8.04 -8.59
CA GLN A 216 20.61 9.06 -9.17
C GLN A 216 20.12 9.63 -10.50
N ALA A 217 19.11 9.03 -11.12
CA ALA A 217 18.52 9.57 -12.33
C ALA A 217 17.53 10.68 -11.96
N GLY A 218 17.84 11.92 -12.33
CA GLY A 218 16.89 13.03 -12.17
C GLY A 218 15.60 12.76 -12.94
N LEU A 219 14.48 13.31 -12.44
CA LEU A 219 13.18 13.23 -13.13
C LEU A 219 13.17 14.12 -14.37
N ARG A 220 12.65 13.57 -15.46
CA ARG A 220 12.41 14.28 -16.73
C ARG A 220 10.92 14.46 -16.91
N GLU A 221 10.56 15.42 -17.76
CA GLU A 221 9.17 15.57 -18.18
C GLU A 221 8.63 14.27 -18.79
N GLY A 222 7.46 13.84 -18.33
CA GLY A 222 6.82 12.60 -18.78
C GLY A 222 7.24 11.32 -18.04
N ASP A 223 8.34 11.32 -17.28
CA ASP A 223 8.83 10.11 -16.57
C ASP A 223 7.80 9.57 -15.57
N VAL A 224 7.17 10.47 -14.78
CA VAL A 224 6.14 10.07 -13.80
C VAL A 224 4.94 9.44 -14.50
N LYS A 225 4.48 10.06 -15.60
CA LYS A 225 3.37 9.51 -16.38
C LYS A 225 3.71 8.12 -16.92
N ALA A 226 4.88 7.96 -17.51
CA ALA A 226 5.33 6.67 -18.02
C ALA A 226 5.44 5.61 -16.92
N GLY A 227 5.89 6.02 -15.72
CA GLY A 227 5.93 5.16 -14.55
C GLY A 227 4.54 4.70 -14.09
N LEU A 228 3.57 5.63 -13.98
CA LEU A 228 2.18 5.33 -13.63
C LEU A 228 1.50 4.44 -14.69
N ASP A 229 1.72 4.71 -15.99
CA ASP A 229 1.20 3.87 -17.07
C ASP A 229 1.78 2.44 -16.98
N LEU A 230 3.05 2.31 -16.59
CA LEU A 230 3.72 1.03 -16.42
C LEU A 230 3.16 0.27 -15.21
N THR A 231 3.22 0.84 -14.01
CA THR A 231 2.79 0.17 -12.78
C THR A 231 1.29 -0.08 -12.77
N GLY A 232 0.48 0.90 -13.20
CA GLY A 232 -0.96 0.78 -13.31
C GLY A 232 -1.40 -0.37 -14.21
N ARG A 233 -0.73 -0.54 -15.38
CA ARG A 233 -1.01 -1.68 -16.27
C ARG A 233 -0.81 -3.02 -15.59
N PHE A 234 0.27 -3.17 -14.79
CA PHE A 234 0.54 -4.43 -14.08
C PHE A 234 -0.45 -4.65 -12.94
N LEU A 235 -0.78 -3.60 -12.17
CA LEU A 235 -1.81 -3.65 -11.13
C LEU A 235 -3.18 -4.04 -11.72
N GLU A 236 -3.60 -3.42 -12.82
CA GLU A 236 -4.84 -3.78 -13.50
C GLU A 236 -4.84 -5.23 -13.97
N THR A 237 -3.76 -5.66 -14.63
CA THR A 237 -3.72 -6.97 -15.28
C THR A 237 -3.60 -8.11 -14.27
N PHE A 238 -2.79 -7.97 -13.24
CA PHE A 238 -2.44 -9.08 -12.35
C PHE A 238 -3.08 -9.02 -10.98
N VAL A 239 -3.47 -7.82 -10.51
CA VAL A 239 -4.06 -7.65 -9.19
C VAL A 239 -5.56 -7.43 -9.26
N PHE A 240 -6.03 -6.45 -10.04
CA PHE A 240 -7.45 -6.08 -10.03
C PHE A 240 -8.33 -6.93 -10.96
N HIS A 241 -7.89 -7.25 -12.18
CA HIS A 241 -8.68 -8.05 -13.13
C HIS A 241 -8.99 -9.48 -12.66
N PRO A 242 -8.08 -10.21 -12.00
CA PRO A 242 -8.39 -11.56 -11.51
C PRO A 242 -9.52 -11.61 -10.47
N PHE A 243 -9.76 -10.50 -9.77
CA PHE A 243 -10.79 -10.39 -8.74
C PHE A 243 -12.11 -9.77 -9.23
N ASN A 244 -12.11 -9.14 -10.41
CA ASN A 244 -13.34 -8.71 -11.10
C ASN A 244 -13.98 -9.88 -11.83
N LYS A 245 -14.46 -10.89 -11.11
CA LYS A 245 -15.39 -11.84 -11.68
C LYS A 245 -16.76 -11.17 -11.79
N PRO A 246 -17.46 -11.32 -12.95
CA PRO A 246 -18.80 -10.80 -13.15
C PRO A 246 -19.79 -11.40 -12.17
#